data_1aab8c8949416dcc5513319b831f6f5b
#
_entry.id   1aab8c8949416dcc5513319b831f6f5b
#
_cell.length_a   1.000
_cell.length_b   1.000
_cell.length_c   1.000
_cell.angle_alpha   90.00
_cell.angle_beta   90.00
_cell.angle_gamma   90.00
#
_symmetry.space_group_name_H-M   'P 1'
#
loop_
_entity.id
_entity.type
_entity.pdbx_description
1 polymer ?
#
loop_
_entity_poly.entity_id
_entity_poly.type
_entity_poly.pdbx_seq_one_letter_code
_entity_poly.pdbx_strand_id
1 'polypeptide(L)'
;LVLEGARAAVATAPDTEARLRAFIRHHVTFFASHMDEMKVLAHEEDELTGTMRAQVRRRKKEYVGLLTGLLADVPGEHADPPIAAYALFGMMNWIYTWYHPAGPTPPAALADELASLFLDGYIAAHHATPRLVATLGG
;
A
#
# COMPACT_ATOMS: atom_id res chain seq x y z
N LEU A 1 12.54 -9.48 5.12
CA LEU A 1 12.50 -9.70 3.67
C LEU A 1 11.64 -8.66 2.96
N VAL A 2 10.35 -8.58 3.29
CA VAL A 2 9.46 -7.61 2.62
C VAL A 2 9.83 -6.16 2.94
N LEU A 3 10.18 -5.87 4.18
CA LEU A 3 10.57 -4.52 4.61
C LEU A 3 11.88 -4.07 3.93
N GLU A 4 12.88 -4.91 3.93
CA GLU A 4 14.19 -4.60 3.32
C GLU A 4 14.07 -4.44 1.82
N GLY A 5 13.30 -5.30 1.16
CA GLY A 5 13.00 -5.19 -0.26
C GLY A 5 12.24 -3.91 -0.60
N ALA A 6 11.28 -3.53 0.22
CA ALA A 6 10.53 -2.29 0.05
C ALA A 6 11.46 -1.07 0.19
N ARG A 7 12.31 -1.05 1.21
CA ARG A 7 13.28 0.02 1.42
C ARG A 7 14.24 0.17 0.22
N ALA A 8 14.72 -0.96 -0.30
CA ALA A 8 15.60 -0.97 -1.47
C ALA A 8 14.88 -0.43 -2.71
N ALA A 9 13.65 -0.86 -2.96
CA ALA A 9 12.86 -0.40 -4.09
C ALA A 9 12.58 1.12 -4.03
N VAL A 10 12.24 1.62 -2.85
CA VAL A 10 11.96 3.04 -2.61
C VAL A 10 13.23 3.88 -2.78
N ALA A 11 14.37 3.39 -2.31
CA ALA A 11 15.65 4.12 -2.33
C ALA A 11 16.12 4.47 -3.74
N THR A 12 15.75 3.68 -4.75
CA THR A 12 16.14 3.89 -6.15
C THR A 12 15.19 4.81 -6.92
N ALA A 13 14.03 5.12 -6.37
CA ALA A 13 13.03 5.95 -7.06
C ALA A 13 13.33 7.45 -6.91
N PRO A 14 13.14 8.26 -7.98
CA PRO A 14 13.63 9.64 -8.01
C PRO A 14 12.74 10.65 -7.26
N ASP A 15 11.45 10.40 -7.11
CA ASP A 15 10.51 11.34 -6.49
C ASP A 15 9.47 10.62 -5.63
N THR A 16 8.63 11.38 -4.93
CA THR A 16 7.64 10.84 -3.99
C THR A 16 6.63 9.92 -4.65
N GLU A 17 6.07 10.31 -5.79
CA GLU A 17 5.12 9.47 -6.51
C GLU A 17 5.77 8.16 -6.99
N ALA A 18 6.97 8.25 -7.55
CA ALA A 18 7.72 7.07 -7.98
C ALA A 18 8.06 6.15 -6.82
N ARG A 19 8.35 6.70 -5.64
CA ARG A 19 8.60 5.94 -4.41
C ARG A 19 7.36 5.20 -3.94
N LEU A 20 6.20 5.85 -3.97
CA LEU A 20 4.93 5.22 -3.63
C LEU A 20 4.60 4.09 -4.61
N ARG A 21 4.76 4.33 -5.90
CA ARG A 21 4.56 3.29 -6.92
C ARG A 21 5.52 2.11 -6.74
N ALA A 22 6.77 2.38 -6.41
CA ALA A 22 7.77 1.34 -6.14
C ALA A 22 7.39 0.51 -4.91
N PHE A 23 6.91 1.15 -3.85
CA PHE A 23 6.43 0.48 -2.65
C PHE A 23 5.24 -0.44 -2.97
N ILE A 24 4.24 0.09 -3.66
CA ILE A 24 3.04 -0.67 -4.03
C ILE A 24 3.42 -1.87 -4.91
N ARG A 25 4.26 -1.64 -5.90
CA ARG A 25 4.72 -2.70 -6.81
C ARG A 25 5.46 -3.80 -6.05
N HIS A 26 6.37 -3.43 -5.16
CA HIS A 26 7.09 -4.40 -4.34
C HIS A 26 6.13 -5.21 -3.46
N HIS A 27 5.21 -4.53 -2.77
CA HIS A 27 4.23 -5.17 -1.89
C HIS A 27 3.35 -6.16 -2.66
N VAL A 28 2.74 -5.71 -3.75
CA VAL A 28 1.80 -6.52 -4.53
C VAL A 28 2.51 -7.72 -5.16
N THR A 29 3.68 -7.50 -5.77
CA THR A 29 4.43 -8.61 -6.41
C THR A 29 4.95 -9.60 -5.39
N PHE A 30 5.40 -9.14 -4.22
CA PHE A 30 5.83 -10.03 -3.13
C PHE A 30 4.67 -10.89 -2.64
N PHE A 31 3.55 -10.27 -2.31
CA PHE A 31 2.39 -11.01 -1.78
C PHE A 31 1.72 -11.89 -2.84
N ALA A 32 1.71 -11.51 -4.11
CA ALA A 32 1.24 -12.36 -5.18
C ALA A 32 2.05 -13.67 -5.30
N SER A 33 3.34 -13.62 -4.96
CA SER A 33 4.21 -14.80 -4.93
C SER A 33 4.07 -15.63 -3.67
N HIS A 34 3.44 -15.11 -2.61
CA HIS A 34 3.36 -15.71 -1.28
C HIS A 34 1.91 -15.79 -0.76
N MET A 35 0.94 -15.97 -1.66
CA MET A 35 -0.49 -15.90 -1.31
C MET A 35 -0.92 -16.94 -0.29
N ASP A 36 -0.40 -18.17 -0.39
CA ASP A 36 -0.75 -19.23 0.56
C ASP A 36 -0.23 -18.92 1.95
N GLU A 37 0.98 -18.40 2.05
CA GLU A 37 1.59 -17.97 3.31
C GLU A 37 0.83 -16.78 3.91
N MET A 38 0.33 -15.89 3.09
CA MET A 38 -0.48 -14.74 3.53
C MET A 38 -1.81 -15.19 4.13
N LYS A 39 -2.46 -16.19 3.54
CA LYS A 39 -3.69 -16.76 4.10
C LYS A 39 -3.46 -17.34 5.49
N VAL A 40 -2.37 -18.07 5.65
CA VAL A 40 -1.99 -18.67 6.93
C VAL A 40 -1.73 -17.58 7.96
N LEU A 41 -0.95 -16.55 7.62
CA LEU A 41 -0.66 -15.43 8.52
C LEU A 41 -1.92 -14.68 8.94
N ALA A 42 -2.86 -14.46 8.02
CA ALA A 42 -4.11 -13.76 8.33
C ALA A 42 -4.97 -14.52 9.34
N HIS A 43 -4.91 -15.87 9.35
CA HIS A 43 -5.70 -16.70 10.25
C HIS A 43 -4.98 -17.08 11.54
N GLU A 44 -3.64 -17.14 11.55
CA GLU A 44 -2.84 -17.62 12.69
C GLU A 44 -2.14 -16.53 13.49
N GLU A 45 -2.23 -15.29 13.07
CA GLU A 45 -1.55 -14.16 13.75
C GLU A 45 -1.98 -14.06 15.22
N ASP A 46 -3.25 -14.28 15.51
CA ASP A 46 -3.80 -14.22 16.87
C ASP A 46 -3.30 -15.35 17.78
N GLU A 47 -2.76 -16.43 17.21
CA GLU A 47 -2.20 -17.57 17.94
C GLU A 47 -0.75 -17.35 18.35
N LEU A 48 -0.08 -16.34 17.80
CA LEU A 48 1.30 -16.02 18.16
C LEU A 48 1.36 -15.42 19.57
N THR A 49 2.31 -15.92 20.37
CA THR A 49 2.50 -15.47 21.76
C THR A 49 3.94 -15.06 22.03
N GLY A 50 4.17 -14.28 23.10
CA GLY A 50 5.48 -13.96 23.62
C GLY A 50 6.35 -13.12 22.68
N THR A 51 7.63 -13.48 22.59
CA THR A 51 8.65 -12.74 21.83
C THR A 51 8.35 -12.70 20.33
N MET A 52 7.83 -13.78 19.78
CA MET A 52 7.49 -13.86 18.36
C MET A 52 6.38 -12.86 17.99
N ARG A 53 5.36 -12.76 18.83
CA ARG A 53 4.29 -11.78 18.63
C ARG A 53 4.82 -10.35 18.66
N ALA A 54 5.72 -10.06 19.61
CA ALA A 54 6.35 -8.75 19.73
C ALA A 54 7.19 -8.40 18.51
N GLN A 55 7.95 -9.36 17.97
CA GLN A 55 8.75 -9.17 16.76
C GLN A 55 7.89 -8.92 15.52
N VAL A 56 6.81 -9.67 15.34
CA VAL A 56 5.87 -9.50 14.23
C VAL A 56 5.22 -8.12 14.29
N ARG A 57 4.76 -7.72 15.48
CA ARG A 57 4.16 -6.38 15.66
C ARG A 57 5.14 -5.26 15.37
N ARG A 58 6.39 -5.40 15.78
CA ARG A 58 7.43 -4.40 15.50
C ARG A 58 7.67 -4.25 14.01
N ARG A 59 7.83 -5.37 13.29
CA ARG A 59 8.03 -5.36 11.83
C ARG A 59 6.86 -4.76 11.09
N LYS A 60 5.64 -5.08 11.51
CA LYS A 60 4.43 -4.48 10.94
C LYS A 60 4.41 -2.97 11.16
N LYS A 61 4.73 -2.53 12.36
CA LYS A 61 4.78 -1.10 12.70
C LYS A 61 5.81 -0.36 11.85
N GLU A 62 6.98 -0.94 11.65
CA GLU A 62 8.03 -0.37 10.80
C GLU A 62 7.58 -0.30 9.33
N TYR A 63 6.91 -1.33 8.86
CA TYR A 63 6.42 -1.41 7.49
C TYR A 63 5.30 -0.39 7.23
N VAL A 64 4.34 -0.31 8.12
CA VAL A 64 3.29 0.72 8.08
C VAL A 64 3.90 2.11 8.18
N GLY A 65 4.90 2.29 9.03
CA GLY A 65 5.60 3.56 9.19
C GLY A 65 6.33 3.99 7.92
N LEU A 66 6.92 3.06 7.17
CA LEU A 66 7.55 3.36 5.89
C LEU A 66 6.53 3.94 4.90
N LEU A 67 5.40 3.28 4.73
CA LEU A 67 4.35 3.77 3.83
C LEU A 67 3.76 5.09 4.31
N THR A 68 3.48 5.22 5.60
CA THR A 68 2.94 6.45 6.19
C THR A 68 3.88 7.63 5.94
N GLY A 69 5.20 7.42 6.10
CA GLY A 69 6.21 8.43 5.82
C GLY A 69 6.23 8.87 4.36
N LEU A 70 6.14 7.91 3.44
CA LEU A 70 6.06 8.20 2.00
C LEU A 70 4.81 9.02 1.66
N LEU A 71 3.68 8.68 2.25
CA LEU A 71 2.42 9.40 2.04
C LEU A 71 2.49 10.82 2.62
N ALA A 72 3.12 10.99 3.76
CA ALA A 72 3.31 12.30 4.38
C ALA A 72 4.20 13.21 3.54
N ASP A 73 5.11 12.67 2.75
CA ASP A 73 6.02 13.42 1.88
C ASP A 73 5.35 13.92 0.59
N VAL A 74 4.11 13.50 0.29
CA VAL A 74 3.37 14.00 -0.87
C VAL A 74 3.14 15.51 -0.71
N PRO A 75 3.58 16.33 -1.69
CA PRO A 75 3.43 17.78 -1.58
C PRO A 75 1.97 18.22 -1.71
N GLY A 76 1.66 19.35 -1.08
CA GLY A 76 0.32 19.93 -1.10
C GLY A 76 -0.61 19.31 -0.07
N GLU A 77 -1.90 19.58 -0.24
CA GLU A 77 -2.93 19.04 0.64
C GLU A 77 -3.33 17.64 0.21
N HIS A 78 -3.46 16.74 1.15
CA HIS A 78 -3.80 15.34 0.91
C HIS A 78 -4.53 14.74 2.11
N ALA A 79 -5.07 13.53 1.94
CA ALA A 79 -5.71 12.79 3.02
C ALA A 79 -4.72 12.51 4.16
N ASP A 80 -5.25 12.25 5.35
CA ASP A 80 -4.44 11.91 6.52
C ASP A 80 -3.55 10.69 6.24
N PRO A 81 -2.21 10.81 6.37
CA PRO A 81 -1.30 9.73 5.97
C PRO A 81 -1.54 8.39 6.67
N PRO A 82 -1.76 8.31 8.00
CA PRO A 82 -2.08 7.03 8.64
C PRO A 82 -3.35 6.38 8.09
N ILE A 83 -4.42 7.13 7.89
CA ILE A 83 -5.67 6.61 7.32
C ILE A 83 -5.45 6.12 5.90
N ALA A 84 -4.74 6.89 5.08
CA ALA A 84 -4.42 6.52 3.72
C ALA A 84 -3.56 5.24 3.66
N ALA A 85 -2.60 5.08 4.58
CA ALA A 85 -1.77 3.88 4.68
C ALA A 85 -2.61 2.64 4.98
N TYR A 86 -3.50 2.71 5.97
CA TYR A 86 -4.38 1.59 6.30
C TYR A 86 -5.36 1.27 5.17
N ALA A 87 -5.90 2.28 4.49
CA ALA A 87 -6.77 2.08 3.34
C ALA A 87 -6.04 1.36 2.20
N LEU A 88 -4.82 1.79 1.89
CA LEU A 88 -4.01 1.15 0.85
C LEU A 88 -3.65 -0.29 1.22
N PHE A 89 -3.25 -0.55 2.47
CA PHE A 89 -3.00 -1.92 2.92
C PHE A 89 -4.26 -2.79 2.84
N GLY A 90 -5.43 -2.24 3.14
CA GLY A 90 -6.70 -2.94 2.95
C GLY A 90 -6.90 -3.38 1.50
N MET A 91 -6.65 -2.48 0.55
CA MET A 91 -6.72 -2.80 -0.89
C MET A 91 -5.74 -3.90 -1.27
N MET A 92 -4.47 -3.74 -0.89
CA MET A 92 -3.40 -4.66 -1.28
C MET A 92 -3.49 -6.01 -0.59
N ASN A 93 -3.84 -6.03 0.69
CA ASN A 93 -3.89 -7.27 1.46
C ASN A 93 -5.14 -8.11 1.15
N TRP A 94 -6.19 -7.50 0.62
CA TRP A 94 -7.41 -8.20 0.23
C TRP A 94 -7.27 -8.98 -1.08
N ILE A 95 -6.20 -8.75 -1.87
CA ILE A 95 -6.01 -9.41 -3.17
C ILE A 95 -6.01 -10.93 -3.08
N TYR A 96 -5.63 -11.52 -1.93
CA TYR A 96 -5.65 -12.98 -1.75
C TYR A 96 -7.05 -13.58 -1.89
N THR A 97 -8.10 -12.78 -1.76
CA THR A 97 -9.49 -13.25 -1.84
C THR A 97 -10.01 -13.36 -3.27
N TRP A 98 -9.47 -12.59 -4.21
CA TRP A 98 -10.02 -12.50 -5.56
C TRP A 98 -8.99 -12.58 -6.69
N TYR A 99 -7.72 -12.36 -6.42
CA TYR A 99 -6.69 -12.31 -7.46
C TYR A 99 -6.07 -13.68 -7.71
N HIS A 100 -5.85 -14.00 -9.00
CA HIS A 100 -5.18 -15.23 -9.43
C HIS A 100 -3.90 -14.88 -10.19
N PRO A 101 -2.71 -15.13 -9.61
CA PRO A 101 -1.43 -14.79 -10.26
C PRO A 101 -1.21 -15.46 -11.63
N ALA A 102 -1.80 -16.65 -11.81
CA ALA A 102 -1.75 -17.38 -13.08
C ALA A 102 -2.80 -16.91 -14.10
N GLY A 103 -3.65 -15.95 -13.73
CA GLY A 103 -4.69 -15.40 -14.60
C GLY A 103 -4.14 -14.41 -15.64
N PRO A 104 -5.05 -13.71 -16.36
CA PRO A 104 -4.66 -12.84 -17.47
C PRO A 104 -3.92 -11.55 -17.04
N THR A 105 -4.01 -11.17 -15.76
CA THR A 105 -3.35 -9.94 -15.23
C THR A 105 -2.10 -10.33 -14.44
N PRO A 106 -0.88 -10.03 -14.94
CA PRO A 106 0.34 -10.29 -14.18
C PRO A 106 0.42 -9.44 -12.90
N PRO A 107 1.16 -9.88 -11.87
CA PRO A 107 1.29 -9.10 -10.62
C PRO A 107 1.77 -7.66 -10.81
N ALA A 108 2.72 -7.42 -11.71
CA ALA A 108 3.19 -6.06 -11.98
C ALA A 108 2.09 -5.17 -12.57
N ALA A 109 1.26 -5.70 -13.47
CA ALA A 109 0.13 -4.97 -14.04
C ALA A 109 -0.93 -4.68 -12.98
N LEU A 110 -1.23 -5.64 -12.11
CA LEU A 110 -2.13 -5.43 -10.98
C LEU A 110 -1.61 -4.32 -10.06
N ALA A 111 -0.32 -4.33 -9.75
CA ALA A 111 0.30 -3.31 -8.92
C ALA A 111 0.16 -1.91 -9.53
N ASP A 112 0.38 -1.78 -10.84
CA ASP A 112 0.27 -0.50 -11.54
C ASP A 112 -1.18 0.00 -11.54
N GLU A 113 -2.16 -0.88 -11.73
CA GLU A 113 -3.59 -0.54 -11.64
C GLU A 113 -3.97 -0.05 -10.24
N LEU A 114 -3.58 -0.77 -9.21
CA LEU A 114 -3.86 -0.40 -7.82
C LEU A 114 -3.18 0.92 -7.46
N ALA A 115 -1.93 1.11 -7.89
CA ALA A 115 -1.20 2.34 -7.64
C ALA A 115 -1.90 3.54 -8.30
N SER A 116 -2.29 3.43 -9.55
CA SER A 116 -2.98 4.52 -10.25
C SER A 116 -4.33 4.82 -9.62
N LEU A 117 -5.11 3.80 -9.29
CA LEU A 117 -6.40 3.96 -8.62
C LEU A 117 -6.25 4.69 -7.28
N PHE A 118 -5.29 4.28 -6.47
CA PHE A 118 -5.07 4.86 -5.15
C PHE A 118 -4.47 6.27 -5.23
N LEU A 119 -3.43 6.46 -6.02
CA LEU A 119 -2.72 7.75 -6.11
C LEU A 119 -3.59 8.84 -6.73
N ASP A 120 -4.34 8.52 -7.76
CA ASP A 120 -5.26 9.47 -8.38
C ASP A 120 -6.37 9.86 -7.40
N GLY A 121 -6.87 8.91 -6.61
CA GLY A 121 -7.82 9.18 -5.54
C GLY A 121 -7.20 9.96 -4.38
N TYR A 122 -5.99 9.58 -3.94
CA TYR A 122 -5.31 10.21 -2.81
C TYR A 122 -4.95 11.67 -3.08
N ILE A 123 -4.43 11.96 -4.27
CA ILE A 123 -4.03 13.32 -4.66
C ILE A 123 -5.24 14.11 -5.14
N ALA A 124 -6.05 13.54 -6.01
CA ALA A 124 -7.17 14.24 -6.66
C ALA A 124 -8.37 14.47 -5.73
N ALA A 125 -8.59 13.63 -4.72
CA ALA A 125 -9.70 13.79 -3.78
C ALA A 125 -9.71 15.16 -3.11
N HIS A 126 -8.53 15.73 -2.85
CA HIS A 126 -8.41 17.05 -2.24
C HIS A 126 -8.67 18.18 -3.24
N HIS A 127 -8.33 17.99 -4.52
CA HIS A 127 -8.53 18.98 -5.58
C HIS A 127 -9.95 18.97 -6.16
N ALA A 128 -10.71 17.88 -6.01
CA ALA A 128 -12.06 17.75 -6.52
C ALA A 128 -13.06 18.62 -5.75
N THR A 129 -12.90 18.79 -4.46
CA THR A 129 -13.83 19.52 -3.57
C THR A 129 -14.02 20.99 -4.00
N PRO A 130 -12.96 21.78 -4.27
CA PRO A 130 -13.13 23.15 -4.73
C PRO A 130 -13.83 23.28 -6.08
N ARG A 131 -13.61 22.32 -7.00
CA ARG A 131 -14.26 22.32 -8.31
C ARG A 131 -15.76 22.02 -8.19
N LEU A 132 -16.15 21.10 -7.33
CA LEU A 132 -17.55 20.79 -7.05
C LEU A 132 -18.29 22.00 -6.48
N VAL A 133 -17.69 22.69 -5.53
CA VAL A 133 -18.27 23.91 -4.94
C VAL A 133 -18.42 25.01 -6.00
N ALA A 134 -17.43 25.20 -6.87
CA ALA A 134 -17.49 26.18 -7.94
C ALA A 134 -18.59 25.85 -8.96
N THR A 135 -18.86 24.58 -9.23
CA THR A 135 -19.90 24.13 -10.15
C THR A 135 -21.29 24.27 -9.56
N LEU A 136 -21.43 24.09 -8.25
CA LEU A 136 -22.72 24.22 -7.55
C LEU A 136 -23.05 25.67 -7.20
N GLY A 137 -22.08 26.55 -7.17
CA GLY A 137 -22.23 27.99 -6.90
C GLY A 137 -22.45 28.85 -8.14
N GLY A 138 -22.46 28.25 -9.30
CA GLY A 138 -22.76 28.90 -10.58
C GLY A 138 -24.15 28.57 -11.09
#